data_b28e49d45d602d13c6ccb9b279f43b16
#
_entry.id   b28e49d45d602d13c6ccb9b279f43b16
#
_cell.length_a   1.000
_cell.length_b   1.000
_cell.length_c   1.000
_cell.angle_alpha   90.00
_cell.angle_beta   90.00
_cell.angle_gamma   90.00
#
_symmetry.space_group_name_H-M   'P 1'
#
loop_
_entity.id
_entity.type
_entity.pdbx_description
1 polymer ?
#
loop_
_entity_poly.entity_id
_entity_poly.type
_entity_poly.pdbx_seq_one_letter_code
_entity_poly.pdbx_strand_id
1 'polypeptide(L)'
;MNLDHIHRYRTLDLYARQVVEGFITGRHRSPFHGFSAEFSDYRQYNPGESTRNIDYRLYGRTDRLYVKQFEEETNLRCQLVIDRSGSMLFPTERHGDPEQPNKLTFSAYAAAVLIELLHRQRDAFGLTLLAPQIELQTPCRSSRLHQQHLLGHLDSLLQPLDTPRPPTSDLAASLHLVAEQLHRRSLVVLFTDAFVGDNQREPLFDALRHLRHNKHEVILFHTYDLAHEVNLDYGDRPTLFIDLESGRQLKLTPTEIADRYRRHTSALFADLQQRALQYRIDYQPVDVGRGFHQVMLPFLLKRNKSK
;
A
#
# COMPACT_ATOMS: atom_id res chain seq x y z
N MET A 1 -28.60 -12.25 -3.79
CA MET A 1 -27.28 -12.04 -4.42
C MET A 1 -27.46 -10.90 -5.41
N ASN A 2 -26.94 -9.72 -5.11
CA ASN A 2 -27.28 -8.50 -5.84
C ASN A 2 -26.44 -8.42 -7.12
N LEU A 3 -27.03 -8.32 -8.30
CA LEU A 3 -26.34 -8.31 -9.59
C LEU A 3 -25.39 -7.10 -9.73
N ASP A 4 -25.68 -6.00 -9.05
CA ASP A 4 -24.85 -4.79 -9.04
C ASP A 4 -23.49 -5.03 -8.37
N HIS A 5 -23.41 -5.88 -7.35
CA HIS A 5 -22.15 -6.27 -6.73
C HIS A 5 -21.27 -7.10 -7.68
N ILE A 6 -21.86 -7.94 -8.52
CA ILE A 6 -21.10 -8.76 -9.48
C ILE A 6 -20.49 -7.90 -10.59
N HIS A 7 -21.19 -6.86 -11.04
CA HIS A 7 -20.68 -5.95 -12.06
C HIS A 7 -19.52 -5.09 -11.54
N ARG A 8 -19.61 -4.52 -10.33
CA ARG A 8 -18.54 -3.69 -9.73
C ARG A 8 -17.30 -4.51 -9.41
N TYR A 9 -17.46 -5.71 -8.87
CA TYR A 9 -16.36 -6.64 -8.62
C TYR A 9 -15.56 -6.95 -9.90
N ARG A 10 -16.25 -7.19 -11.02
CA ARG A 10 -15.60 -7.35 -12.32
C ARG A 10 -14.87 -6.09 -12.77
N THR A 11 -15.36 -4.91 -12.43
CA THR A 11 -14.74 -3.62 -12.80
C THR A 11 -13.40 -3.43 -12.10
N LEU A 12 -13.29 -3.67 -10.79
CA LEU A 12 -12.03 -3.52 -10.04
C LEU A 12 -10.96 -4.52 -10.51
N ASP A 13 -11.32 -5.80 -10.68
CA ASP A 13 -10.42 -6.83 -11.22
C ASP A 13 -9.98 -6.50 -12.65
N LEU A 14 -10.89 -6.09 -13.52
CA LEU A 14 -10.58 -5.69 -14.90
C LEU A 14 -9.69 -4.46 -14.93
N TYR A 15 -9.98 -3.45 -14.13
CA TYR A 15 -9.16 -2.25 -14.03
C TYR A 15 -7.74 -2.58 -13.60
N ALA A 16 -7.57 -3.37 -12.52
CA ALA A 16 -6.26 -3.78 -12.04
C ALA A 16 -5.46 -4.54 -13.11
N ARG A 17 -6.11 -5.46 -13.83
CA ARG A 17 -5.48 -6.18 -14.95
C ARG A 17 -5.05 -5.27 -16.07
N GLN A 18 -5.91 -4.34 -16.51
CA GLN A 18 -5.60 -3.39 -17.58
C GLN A 18 -4.39 -2.52 -17.24
N VAL A 19 -4.34 -1.99 -15.99
CA VAL A 19 -3.20 -1.19 -15.52
C VAL A 19 -1.91 -2.01 -15.52
N VAL A 20 -1.95 -3.25 -15.00
CA VAL A 20 -0.78 -4.13 -14.95
C VAL A 20 -0.36 -4.57 -16.35
N GLU A 21 -1.28 -4.88 -17.24
CA GLU A 21 -0.98 -5.24 -18.64
C GLU A 21 -0.34 -4.08 -19.39
N GLY A 22 -0.87 -2.88 -19.25
CA GLY A 22 -0.28 -1.66 -19.82
C GLY A 22 1.15 -1.42 -19.31
N PHE A 23 1.40 -1.68 -18.02
CA PHE A 23 2.72 -1.58 -17.43
C PHE A 23 3.69 -2.65 -17.96
N ILE A 24 3.29 -3.91 -18.06
CA ILE A 24 4.14 -5.03 -18.50
C ILE A 24 4.42 -4.96 -20.02
N THR A 25 3.43 -4.61 -20.84
CA THR A 25 3.61 -4.46 -22.30
C THR A 25 4.57 -3.34 -22.66
N GLY A 26 4.75 -2.35 -21.79
CA GLY A 26 5.80 -1.32 -21.91
C GLY A 26 7.23 -1.83 -21.71
N ARG A 27 7.49 -3.15 -21.71
CA ARG A 27 8.79 -3.81 -21.43
C ARG A 27 9.36 -3.51 -20.04
N HIS A 28 8.51 -3.22 -19.07
CA HIS A 28 8.93 -3.01 -17.69
C HIS A 28 8.90 -4.34 -16.92
N ARG A 29 10.00 -4.65 -16.23
CA ARG A 29 10.04 -5.77 -15.28
C ARG A 29 9.24 -5.38 -14.04
N SER A 30 8.78 -6.37 -13.28
CA SER A 30 8.07 -6.10 -12.04
C SER A 30 8.93 -5.32 -11.03
N PRO A 31 8.35 -4.32 -10.38
CA PRO A 31 9.05 -3.51 -9.38
C PRO A 31 9.25 -4.22 -8.03
N PHE A 32 8.56 -5.33 -7.81
CA PHE A 32 8.68 -6.12 -6.60
C PHE A 32 9.43 -7.40 -6.92
N HIS A 33 10.59 -7.58 -6.32
CA HIS A 33 11.28 -8.86 -6.31
C HIS A 33 11.17 -9.44 -4.92
N GLY A 34 10.57 -10.62 -4.80
CA GLY A 34 10.85 -11.51 -3.70
C GLY A 34 12.33 -11.87 -3.73
N PHE A 35 12.86 -12.31 -2.62
CA PHE A 35 14.12 -13.05 -2.61
C PHE A 35 13.86 -14.38 -3.31
N SER A 36 13.90 -14.39 -4.64
CA SER A 36 13.69 -15.59 -5.43
C SER A 36 14.98 -16.37 -5.52
N ALA A 37 14.98 -17.64 -5.15
CA ALA A 37 16.04 -18.56 -5.55
C ALA A 37 15.80 -18.93 -7.00
N GLU A 38 16.28 -18.15 -7.91
CA GLU A 38 16.57 -18.66 -9.23
C GLU A 38 17.75 -19.63 -9.13
N PHE A 39 17.70 -20.70 -9.94
CA PHE A 39 18.87 -21.50 -10.22
C PHE A 39 20.02 -20.56 -10.59
N SER A 40 20.96 -20.38 -9.65
CA SER A 40 22.01 -19.38 -9.82
C SER A 40 23.18 -19.96 -10.61
N ASP A 41 23.64 -21.16 -10.29
CA ASP A 41 24.78 -21.77 -10.99
C ASP A 41 24.99 -23.23 -10.59
N TYR A 42 25.84 -23.94 -11.36
CA TYR A 42 26.38 -25.24 -10.99
C TYR A 42 27.74 -25.08 -10.29
N ARG A 43 27.82 -25.48 -9.03
CA ARG A 43 29.08 -25.56 -8.35
C ARG A 43 29.61 -27.01 -8.39
N GLN A 44 30.91 -27.17 -8.58
CA GLN A 44 31.54 -28.49 -8.49
C GLN A 44 31.33 -29.06 -7.09
N TYR A 45 30.94 -30.35 -7.01
CA TYR A 45 30.73 -31.06 -5.76
C TYR A 45 32.07 -31.26 -5.05
N ASN A 46 32.11 -30.97 -3.75
CA ASN A 46 33.24 -31.28 -2.91
C ASN A 46 32.97 -32.54 -2.05
N PRO A 47 33.89 -33.48 -1.94
CA PRO A 47 33.71 -34.66 -1.08
C PRO A 47 33.37 -34.28 0.37
N GLY A 48 32.28 -34.88 0.90
CA GLY A 48 31.78 -34.61 2.26
C GLY A 48 30.55 -33.73 2.32
N GLU A 49 30.11 -33.16 1.21
CA GLU A 49 28.85 -32.39 1.13
C GLU A 49 27.63 -33.31 0.90
N SER A 50 26.43 -32.76 1.15
CA SER A 50 25.17 -33.47 0.89
C SER A 50 25.00 -33.79 -0.58
N THR A 51 24.77 -35.05 -0.91
CA THR A 51 24.50 -35.52 -2.28
C THR A 51 23.10 -35.21 -2.81
N ARG A 52 22.24 -34.64 -1.97
CA ARG A 52 20.81 -34.43 -2.26
C ARG A 52 20.56 -33.50 -3.48
N ASN A 53 21.47 -32.59 -3.74
CA ASN A 53 21.34 -31.58 -4.78
C ASN A 53 22.28 -31.84 -5.97
N ILE A 54 22.84 -33.02 -6.11
CA ILE A 54 23.68 -33.39 -7.26
C ILE A 54 22.80 -33.53 -8.51
N ASP A 55 23.23 -32.90 -9.62
CA ASP A 55 22.59 -33.09 -10.94
C ASP A 55 23.20 -34.30 -11.66
N TYR A 56 22.52 -35.45 -11.51
CA TYR A 56 22.97 -36.69 -12.14
C TYR A 56 22.84 -36.66 -13.69
N ARG A 57 21.99 -35.78 -14.25
CA ARG A 57 21.88 -35.61 -15.71
C ARG A 57 23.10 -34.89 -16.26
N LEU A 58 23.59 -33.90 -15.52
CA LEU A 58 24.80 -33.18 -15.89
C LEU A 58 26.04 -34.08 -15.71
N TYR A 59 26.05 -34.90 -14.64
CA TYR A 59 27.09 -35.91 -14.44
C TYR A 59 27.21 -36.87 -15.63
N GLY A 60 26.08 -37.40 -16.13
CA GLY A 60 26.07 -38.30 -17.31
C GLY A 60 26.56 -37.67 -18.60
N ARG A 61 26.70 -36.34 -18.67
CA ARG A 61 27.22 -35.61 -19.86
C ARG A 61 28.66 -35.14 -19.71
N THR A 62 29.09 -34.85 -18.50
CA THR A 62 30.40 -34.19 -18.24
C THR A 62 31.36 -35.03 -17.44
N ASP A 63 30.92 -36.19 -16.90
CA ASP A 63 31.65 -37.07 -16.00
C ASP A 63 32.22 -36.34 -14.75
N ARG A 64 31.56 -35.20 -14.37
CA ARG A 64 31.90 -34.40 -13.20
C ARG A 64 30.65 -34.18 -12.35
N LEU A 65 30.80 -34.29 -11.05
CA LEU A 65 29.73 -34.06 -10.11
C LEU A 65 29.54 -32.56 -9.88
N TYR A 66 28.34 -32.09 -10.16
CA TYR A 66 27.91 -30.71 -9.91
C TYR A 66 26.69 -30.69 -8.97
N VAL A 67 26.73 -29.76 -8.02
CA VAL A 67 25.63 -29.47 -7.11
C VAL A 67 24.88 -28.27 -7.64
N LYS A 68 23.55 -28.41 -7.76
CA LYS A 68 22.68 -27.26 -8.02
C LYS A 68 22.75 -26.32 -6.83
N GLN A 69 23.26 -25.12 -7.04
CA GLN A 69 23.10 -24.03 -6.08
C GLN A 69 21.73 -23.42 -6.27
N PHE A 70 20.92 -23.52 -5.22
CA PHE A 70 19.66 -22.80 -5.11
C PHE A 70 19.93 -21.63 -4.19
N GLU A 71 19.74 -20.40 -4.67
CA GLU A 71 19.49 -19.27 -3.79
C GLU A 71 18.09 -19.45 -3.22
N GLU A 72 17.89 -19.36 -1.91
CA GLU A 72 16.57 -19.57 -1.28
C GLU A 72 15.52 -18.64 -1.87
N GLU A 73 14.56 -19.18 -2.63
CA GLU A 73 13.32 -18.46 -2.97
C GLU A 73 12.54 -18.20 -1.71
N THR A 74 12.71 -17.05 -1.13
CA THR A 74 11.72 -16.53 -0.21
C THR A 74 10.68 -15.79 -1.06
N ASN A 75 9.54 -16.42 -1.32
CA ASN A 75 8.40 -15.71 -1.92
C ASN A 75 8.14 -14.46 -1.10
N LEU A 76 8.11 -13.30 -1.75
CA LEU A 76 7.80 -12.05 -1.10
C LEU A 76 6.44 -12.18 -0.40
N ARG A 77 6.37 -11.76 0.86
CA ARG A 77 5.11 -11.61 1.58
C ARG A 77 4.79 -10.13 1.68
N CYS A 78 3.74 -9.71 1.03
CA CYS A 78 3.32 -8.33 1.00
C CYS A 78 2.01 -8.18 1.78
N GLN A 79 2.00 -7.33 2.82
CA GLN A 79 0.79 -6.94 3.52
C GLN A 79 0.40 -5.53 3.09
N LEU A 80 -0.76 -5.41 2.46
CA LEU A 80 -1.38 -4.15 2.13
C LEU A 80 -2.19 -3.68 3.33
N VAL A 81 -1.91 -2.48 3.82
CA VAL A 81 -2.55 -1.91 5.01
C VAL A 81 -3.25 -0.63 4.57
N ILE A 82 -4.57 -0.56 4.72
CA ILE A 82 -5.39 0.59 4.33
C ILE A 82 -6.04 1.18 5.57
N ASP A 83 -5.75 2.45 5.79
CA ASP A 83 -6.44 3.27 6.77
C ASP A 83 -7.85 3.60 6.27
N ARG A 84 -8.85 3.35 7.11
CA ARG A 84 -10.28 3.62 6.87
C ARG A 84 -10.82 4.72 7.77
N SER A 85 -9.96 5.58 8.33
CA SER A 85 -10.40 6.75 9.09
C SER A 85 -11.36 7.63 8.27
N GLY A 86 -12.17 8.42 8.94
CA GLY A 86 -13.13 9.31 8.30
C GLY A 86 -12.46 10.28 7.32
N SER A 87 -11.26 10.74 7.65
CA SER A 87 -10.46 11.64 6.81
C SER A 87 -10.11 11.05 5.44
N MET A 88 -9.94 9.72 5.35
CA MET A 88 -9.63 9.02 4.08
C MET A 88 -10.78 9.07 3.06
N LEU A 89 -11.99 9.45 3.46
CA LEU A 89 -13.13 9.64 2.56
C LEU A 89 -13.14 10.99 1.86
N PHE A 90 -12.20 11.87 2.17
CA PHE A 90 -12.10 13.17 1.53
C PHE A 90 -11.36 13.09 0.17
N PRO A 91 -11.83 13.81 -0.87
CA PRO A 91 -13.13 14.49 -1.00
C PRO A 91 -14.29 13.49 -1.16
N THR A 92 -15.38 13.68 -0.41
CA THR A 92 -16.46 12.67 -0.29
C THR A 92 -17.24 12.45 -1.59
N GLU A 93 -17.36 13.48 -2.42
CA GLU A 93 -18.05 13.45 -3.71
C GLU A 93 -17.34 12.59 -4.77
N ARG A 94 -16.05 12.29 -4.55
CA ARG A 94 -15.21 11.49 -5.45
C ARG A 94 -15.13 10.01 -5.02
N HIS A 95 -15.94 9.61 -4.04
CA HIS A 95 -15.94 8.25 -3.55
C HIS A 95 -16.39 7.25 -4.62
N GLY A 96 -15.56 6.24 -4.90
CA GLY A 96 -15.82 5.21 -5.91
C GLY A 96 -15.43 5.59 -7.35
N ASP A 97 -15.03 6.84 -7.62
CA ASP A 97 -14.60 7.29 -8.95
C ASP A 97 -13.10 6.97 -9.18
N PRO A 98 -12.73 6.09 -10.13
CA PRO A 98 -11.34 5.78 -10.41
C PRO A 98 -10.57 6.91 -11.12
N GLU A 99 -11.24 7.79 -11.86
CA GLU A 99 -10.61 8.88 -12.62
C GLU A 99 -10.25 10.05 -11.72
N GLN A 100 -11.14 10.36 -10.78
CA GLN A 100 -10.95 11.40 -9.78
C GLN A 100 -11.20 10.84 -8.37
N PRO A 101 -10.33 9.97 -7.87
CA PRO A 101 -10.57 9.26 -6.62
C PRO A 101 -10.44 10.18 -5.40
N ASN A 102 -11.17 9.85 -4.34
CA ASN A 102 -10.80 10.27 -3.01
C ASN A 102 -9.65 9.40 -2.45
N LYS A 103 -9.15 9.71 -1.26
CA LYS A 103 -7.99 9.00 -0.68
C LYS A 103 -8.25 7.50 -0.48
N LEU A 104 -9.44 7.12 0.01
CA LEU A 104 -9.82 5.72 0.20
C LEU A 104 -9.98 4.98 -1.14
N THR A 105 -10.65 5.61 -2.11
CA THR A 105 -10.83 5.06 -3.46
C THR A 105 -9.46 4.83 -4.13
N PHE A 106 -8.57 5.82 -4.09
CA PHE A 106 -7.21 5.67 -4.59
C PHE A 106 -6.51 4.47 -3.96
N SER A 107 -6.58 4.35 -2.63
CA SER A 107 -5.94 3.27 -1.87
C SER A 107 -6.47 1.89 -2.26
N ALA A 108 -7.80 1.76 -2.46
CA ALA A 108 -8.43 0.51 -2.88
C ALA A 108 -8.00 0.09 -4.29
N TYR A 109 -7.98 1.02 -5.26
CA TYR A 109 -7.51 0.74 -6.61
C TYR A 109 -6.01 0.44 -6.66
N ALA A 110 -5.19 1.18 -5.90
CA ALA A 110 -3.76 0.93 -5.80
C ALA A 110 -3.46 -0.45 -5.19
N ALA A 111 -4.16 -0.83 -4.13
CA ALA A 111 -4.06 -2.15 -3.54
C ALA A 111 -4.46 -3.25 -4.52
N ALA A 112 -5.54 -3.08 -5.29
CA ALA A 112 -5.97 -4.05 -6.30
C ALA A 112 -4.91 -4.23 -7.41
N VAL A 113 -4.30 -3.15 -7.89
CA VAL A 113 -3.20 -3.19 -8.87
C VAL A 113 -1.98 -3.92 -8.31
N LEU A 114 -1.62 -3.65 -7.05
CA LEU A 114 -0.50 -4.34 -6.39
C LEU A 114 -0.79 -5.83 -6.17
N ILE A 115 -2.02 -6.21 -5.78
CA ILE A 115 -2.45 -7.61 -5.65
C ILE A 115 -2.33 -8.34 -7.00
N GLU A 116 -2.81 -7.74 -8.09
CA GLU A 116 -2.71 -8.35 -9.42
C GLU A 116 -1.24 -8.52 -9.85
N LEU A 117 -0.39 -7.52 -9.57
CA LEU A 117 1.03 -7.57 -9.90
C LEU A 117 1.74 -8.68 -9.11
N LEU A 118 1.52 -8.76 -7.78
CA LEU A 118 2.09 -9.78 -6.90
C LEU A 118 1.58 -11.18 -7.26
N HIS A 119 0.29 -11.30 -7.61
CA HIS A 119 -0.28 -12.57 -8.06
C HIS A 119 0.41 -13.10 -9.32
N ARG A 120 0.67 -12.24 -10.31
CA ARG A 120 1.41 -12.62 -11.54
C ARG A 120 2.84 -13.07 -11.25
N GLN A 121 3.45 -12.55 -10.17
CA GLN A 121 4.78 -12.95 -9.70
C GLN A 121 4.79 -14.21 -8.82
N ARG A 122 3.62 -14.74 -8.49
CA ARG A 122 3.44 -15.82 -7.53
C ARG A 122 3.88 -15.48 -6.10
N ASP A 123 3.98 -14.18 -5.79
CA ASP A 123 4.22 -13.68 -4.44
C ASP A 123 2.99 -13.83 -3.55
N ALA A 124 3.21 -13.87 -2.24
CA ALA A 124 2.13 -13.95 -1.27
C ALA A 124 1.69 -12.54 -0.84
N PHE A 125 0.38 -12.31 -0.82
CA PHE A 125 -0.20 -11.01 -0.45
C PHE A 125 -1.35 -11.17 0.52
N GLY A 126 -1.52 -10.18 1.39
CA GLY A 126 -2.59 -10.07 2.38
C GLY A 126 -3.11 -8.64 2.46
N LEU A 127 -4.24 -8.47 3.11
CA LEU A 127 -4.92 -7.18 3.31
C LEU A 127 -5.21 -6.97 4.79
N THR A 128 -4.93 -5.77 5.27
CA THR A 128 -5.36 -5.27 6.57
C THR A 128 -6.15 -3.99 6.39
N LEU A 129 -7.32 -3.90 6.98
CA LEU A 129 -8.14 -2.70 7.03
C LEU A 129 -8.12 -2.17 8.46
N LEU A 130 -7.68 -0.93 8.60
CA LEU A 130 -7.61 -0.22 9.87
C LEU A 130 -8.75 0.80 9.97
N ALA A 131 -9.47 0.73 11.08
CA ALA A 131 -10.39 1.77 11.56
C ALA A 131 -9.94 2.14 12.98
N PRO A 132 -10.84 2.39 13.95
CA PRO A 132 -10.41 2.53 15.36
C PRO A 132 -9.63 1.32 15.87
N GLN A 133 -9.87 0.16 15.27
CA GLN A 133 -9.17 -1.10 15.52
C GLN A 133 -8.90 -1.82 14.18
N ILE A 134 -8.22 -2.95 14.20
CA ILE A 134 -8.08 -3.82 13.03
C ILE A 134 -9.46 -4.44 12.74
N GLU A 135 -10.11 -4.00 11.66
CA GLU A 135 -11.39 -4.55 11.21
C GLU A 135 -11.22 -5.86 10.44
N LEU A 136 -10.19 -5.92 9.64
CA LEU A 136 -9.85 -7.08 8.83
C LEU A 136 -8.34 -7.26 8.80
N GLN A 137 -7.89 -8.50 9.00
CA GLN A 137 -6.52 -8.89 8.70
C GLN A 137 -6.50 -10.28 8.10
N THR A 138 -5.97 -10.40 6.90
CA THR A 138 -5.85 -11.68 6.20
C THR A 138 -4.40 -12.15 6.17
N PRO A 139 -4.14 -13.46 6.22
CA PRO A 139 -2.80 -13.99 6.02
C PRO A 139 -2.32 -13.77 4.58
N CYS A 140 -1.00 -13.66 4.38
CA CYS A 140 -0.44 -13.59 3.03
C CYS A 140 -0.51 -14.96 2.34
N ARG A 141 -1.19 -15.02 1.19
CA ARG A 141 -1.31 -16.21 0.32
C ARG A 141 -1.22 -15.79 -1.15
N SER A 142 -0.80 -16.70 -2.04
CA SER A 142 -0.63 -16.44 -3.48
C SER A 142 -1.73 -17.04 -4.36
N SER A 143 -2.74 -17.69 -3.78
CA SER A 143 -3.79 -18.40 -4.56
C SER A 143 -4.79 -17.43 -5.21
N ARG A 144 -5.31 -17.81 -6.38
CA ARG A 144 -6.34 -17.04 -7.08
C ARG A 144 -7.63 -16.85 -6.28
N LEU A 145 -8.01 -17.86 -5.49
CA LEU A 145 -9.18 -17.74 -4.61
C LEU A 145 -8.97 -16.67 -3.55
N HIS A 146 -7.75 -16.60 -2.99
CA HIS A 146 -7.40 -15.57 -2.03
C HIS A 146 -7.40 -14.17 -2.68
N GLN A 147 -6.85 -14.04 -3.90
CA GLN A 147 -6.93 -12.81 -4.68
C GLN A 147 -8.38 -12.33 -4.83
N GLN A 148 -9.29 -13.21 -5.28
CA GLN A 148 -10.70 -12.88 -5.44
C GLN A 148 -11.36 -12.45 -4.12
N HIS A 149 -11.01 -13.11 -3.02
CA HIS A 149 -11.48 -12.75 -1.68
C HIS A 149 -11.05 -11.33 -1.29
N LEU A 150 -9.76 -10.98 -1.49
CA LEU A 150 -9.26 -9.64 -1.18
C LEU A 150 -9.88 -8.57 -2.09
N LEU A 151 -10.02 -8.84 -3.39
CA LEU A 151 -10.70 -7.91 -4.30
C LEU A 151 -12.15 -7.66 -3.89
N GLY A 152 -12.85 -8.68 -3.35
CA GLY A 152 -14.19 -8.52 -2.78
C GLY A 152 -14.22 -7.56 -1.59
N HIS A 153 -13.23 -7.62 -0.70
CA HIS A 153 -13.10 -6.67 0.39
C HIS A 153 -12.79 -5.25 -0.10
N LEU A 154 -11.89 -5.12 -1.08
CA LEU A 154 -11.58 -3.81 -1.67
C LEU A 154 -12.80 -3.21 -2.38
N ASP A 155 -13.60 -4.03 -3.08
CA ASP A 155 -14.84 -3.58 -3.72
C ASP A 155 -15.85 -3.07 -2.69
N SER A 156 -15.94 -3.71 -1.52
CA SER A 156 -16.79 -3.23 -0.44
C SER A 156 -16.42 -1.84 0.10
N LEU A 157 -15.14 -1.45 -0.02
CA LEU A 157 -14.68 -0.10 0.35
C LEU A 157 -15.19 0.99 -0.60
N LEU A 158 -15.53 0.62 -1.83
CA LEU A 158 -16.01 1.54 -2.87
C LEU A 158 -17.53 1.72 -2.84
N GLN A 159 -18.23 0.98 -1.98
CA GLN A 159 -19.69 1.09 -1.86
C GLN A 159 -20.07 2.37 -1.13
N PRO A 160 -21.25 2.93 -1.40
CA PRO A 160 -21.80 4.04 -0.62
C PRO A 160 -21.82 3.68 0.87
N LEU A 161 -21.49 4.64 1.72
CA LEU A 161 -21.46 4.44 3.16
C LEU A 161 -22.85 4.64 3.74
N ASP A 162 -23.48 3.53 4.10
CA ASP A 162 -24.81 3.53 4.75
C ASP A 162 -24.74 3.64 6.28
N THR A 163 -23.55 3.62 6.87
CA THR A 163 -23.35 3.59 8.33
C THR A 163 -22.66 4.85 8.85
N PRO A 164 -22.97 5.26 10.11
CA PRO A 164 -22.23 6.31 10.79
C PRO A 164 -20.72 5.95 10.80
N ARG A 165 -19.88 6.91 10.47
CA ARG A 165 -18.43 6.73 10.40
C ARG A 165 -17.87 6.40 11.79
N PRO A 166 -16.88 5.51 11.86
CA PRO A 166 -16.20 5.26 13.12
C PRO A 166 -15.55 6.56 13.62
N PRO A 167 -15.58 6.82 14.93
CA PRO A 167 -14.83 7.92 15.53
C PRO A 167 -13.32 7.73 15.32
N THR A 168 -12.55 8.77 15.53
CA THR A 168 -11.09 8.88 15.43
C THR A 168 -10.34 7.54 15.58
N SER A 169 -9.60 7.13 14.57
CA SER A 169 -8.81 5.91 14.62
C SER A 169 -7.57 6.08 15.51
N ASP A 170 -7.25 5.08 16.34
CA ASP A 170 -5.93 4.95 16.94
C ASP A 170 -5.01 4.20 15.95
N LEU A 171 -4.59 4.93 14.92
CA LEU A 171 -3.72 4.42 13.85
C LEU A 171 -2.43 3.85 14.43
N ALA A 172 -1.85 4.51 15.44
CA ALA A 172 -0.59 4.10 16.05
C ALA A 172 -0.71 2.75 16.77
N ALA A 173 -1.73 2.59 17.63
CA ALA A 173 -1.95 1.32 18.32
C ALA A 173 -2.23 0.18 17.35
N SER A 174 -3.04 0.43 16.31
CA SER A 174 -3.34 -0.55 15.28
C SER A 174 -2.10 -0.97 14.48
N LEU A 175 -1.21 -0.04 14.13
CA LEU A 175 0.05 -0.34 13.44
C LEU A 175 1.02 -1.13 14.33
N HIS A 176 1.07 -0.89 15.65
CA HIS A 176 1.85 -1.71 16.57
C HIS A 176 1.38 -3.16 16.56
N LEU A 177 0.06 -3.41 16.62
CA LEU A 177 -0.49 -4.76 16.54
C LEU A 177 -0.18 -5.43 15.19
N VAL A 178 -0.31 -4.70 14.09
CA VAL A 178 0.07 -5.20 12.76
C VAL A 178 1.55 -5.62 12.75
N ALA A 179 2.45 -4.80 13.31
CA ALA A 179 3.88 -5.09 13.35
C ALA A 179 4.22 -6.38 14.13
N GLU A 180 3.45 -6.70 15.17
CA GLU A 180 3.63 -7.92 15.98
C GLU A 180 3.09 -9.18 15.27
N GLN A 181 1.98 -9.04 14.53
CA GLN A 181 1.28 -10.17 13.92
C GLN A 181 1.85 -10.57 12.56
N LEU A 182 2.57 -9.66 11.89
CA LEU A 182 3.14 -9.94 10.58
C LEU A 182 4.35 -10.88 10.67
N HIS A 183 4.46 -11.73 9.67
CA HIS A 183 5.65 -12.56 9.51
C HIS A 183 6.88 -11.67 9.26
N ARG A 184 7.98 -11.90 9.98
CA ARG A 184 9.23 -11.14 9.83
C ARG A 184 9.68 -11.07 8.36
N ARG A 185 10.30 -9.95 7.98
CA ARG A 185 10.80 -9.68 6.63
C ARG A 185 9.67 -9.61 5.57
N SER A 186 8.50 -9.12 5.93
CA SER A 186 7.44 -8.83 4.98
C SER A 186 7.61 -7.44 4.37
N LEU A 187 7.08 -7.25 3.16
CA LEU A 187 6.82 -5.93 2.59
C LEU A 187 5.49 -5.43 3.17
N VAL A 188 5.48 -4.24 3.75
CA VAL A 188 4.27 -3.57 4.22
C VAL A 188 4.02 -2.36 3.35
N VAL A 189 2.88 -2.30 2.71
CA VAL A 189 2.44 -1.13 1.93
C VAL A 189 1.30 -0.47 2.69
N LEU A 190 1.57 0.68 3.29
CA LEU A 190 0.62 1.43 4.11
C LEU A 190 0.05 2.60 3.32
N PHE A 191 -1.28 2.69 3.26
CA PHE A 191 -2.03 3.80 2.70
C PHE A 191 -2.73 4.55 3.83
N THR A 192 -2.36 5.80 4.06
CA THR A 192 -2.93 6.67 5.09
C THR A 192 -2.67 8.13 4.73
N ASP A 193 -3.49 9.03 5.22
CA ASP A 193 -3.21 10.46 5.16
C ASP A 193 -2.35 10.94 6.34
N ALA A 194 -2.10 10.05 7.31
CA ALA A 194 -1.34 10.34 8.53
C ALA A 194 -1.83 11.62 9.26
N PHE A 195 -3.11 11.96 9.08
CA PHE A 195 -3.72 13.17 9.64
C PHE A 195 -4.12 12.90 11.09
N VAL A 196 -3.12 12.91 11.95
CA VAL A 196 -3.28 12.66 13.39
C VAL A 196 -3.08 13.95 14.20
N GLY A 197 -3.76 14.05 15.34
CA GLY A 197 -3.57 15.16 16.26
C GLY A 197 -2.14 15.26 16.78
N ASP A 198 -1.72 16.44 17.26
CA ASP A 198 -0.35 16.69 17.73
C ASP A 198 0.15 15.69 18.77
N ASN A 199 -0.74 15.24 19.67
CA ASN A 199 -0.45 14.25 20.70
C ASN A 199 -0.32 12.81 20.18
N GLN A 200 -0.75 12.53 18.95
CA GLN A 200 -0.69 11.20 18.32
C GLN A 200 0.45 11.07 17.31
N ARG A 201 1.19 12.14 17.03
CA ARG A 201 2.29 12.10 16.04
C ARG A 201 3.46 11.24 16.50
N GLU A 202 3.96 11.46 17.71
CA GLU A 202 5.07 10.65 18.21
C GLU A 202 4.67 9.17 18.34
N PRO A 203 3.49 8.80 18.87
CA PRO A 203 3.01 7.42 18.79
C PRO A 203 2.98 6.83 17.36
N LEU A 204 2.55 7.60 16.36
CA LEU A 204 2.55 7.14 14.96
C LEU A 204 3.98 6.87 14.46
N PHE A 205 4.93 7.77 14.75
CA PHE A 205 6.33 7.55 14.38
C PHE A 205 6.96 6.35 15.09
N ASP A 206 6.60 6.12 16.34
CA ASP A 206 7.03 4.94 17.07
C ASP A 206 6.48 3.65 16.48
N ALA A 207 5.23 3.64 16.02
CA ALA A 207 4.63 2.51 15.32
C ALA A 207 5.31 2.23 13.97
N LEU A 208 5.61 3.26 13.19
CA LEU A 208 6.35 3.12 11.93
C LEU A 208 7.78 2.60 12.18
N ARG A 209 8.44 3.05 13.24
CA ARG A 209 9.75 2.54 13.67
C ARG A 209 9.67 1.08 14.09
N HIS A 210 8.58 0.66 14.76
CA HIS A 210 8.36 -0.74 15.18
C HIS A 210 8.23 -1.67 13.96
N LEU A 211 7.49 -1.27 12.93
CA LEU A 211 7.43 -2.02 11.66
C LEU A 211 8.84 -2.25 11.09
N ARG A 212 9.69 -1.23 11.06
CA ARG A 212 11.08 -1.35 10.59
C ARG A 212 11.97 -2.21 11.49
N HIS A 213 11.77 -2.14 12.81
CA HIS A 213 12.53 -2.95 13.77
C HIS A 213 12.32 -4.44 13.54
N ASN A 214 11.13 -4.87 13.17
CA ASN A 214 10.81 -6.26 12.80
C ASN A 214 11.35 -6.67 11.41
N LYS A 215 12.23 -5.85 10.82
CA LYS A 215 12.88 -6.05 9.51
C LYS A 215 11.91 -6.07 8.33
N HIS A 216 10.74 -5.45 8.48
CA HIS A 216 9.84 -5.23 7.35
C HIS A 216 10.42 -4.16 6.42
N GLU A 217 10.25 -4.33 5.12
CA GLU A 217 10.33 -3.24 4.16
C GLU A 217 9.00 -2.47 4.22
N VAL A 218 9.03 -1.16 4.36
CA VAL A 218 7.82 -0.35 4.49
C VAL A 218 7.76 0.68 3.37
N ILE A 219 6.64 0.70 2.66
CA ILE A 219 6.28 1.74 1.70
C ILE A 219 5.09 2.48 2.30
N LEU A 220 5.23 3.79 2.45
CA LEU A 220 4.18 4.67 2.95
C LEU A 220 3.63 5.51 1.81
N PHE A 221 2.41 5.20 1.36
CA PHE A 221 1.62 6.08 0.50
C PHE A 221 0.90 7.09 1.38
N HIS A 222 1.45 8.30 1.45
CA HIS A 222 0.86 9.42 2.16
C HIS A 222 -0.12 10.12 1.22
N THR A 223 -1.42 9.87 1.40
CA THR A 223 -2.49 10.35 0.53
C THR A 223 -3.07 11.68 1.01
N TYR A 224 -3.22 12.65 0.13
CA TYR A 224 -3.79 13.96 0.43
C TYR A 224 -4.42 14.59 -0.82
N ASP A 225 -5.30 15.59 -0.64
CA ASP A 225 -5.78 16.48 -1.70
C ASP A 225 -5.03 17.82 -1.61
N LEU A 226 -4.20 18.09 -2.63
CA LEU A 226 -3.34 19.28 -2.62
C LEU A 226 -4.16 20.59 -2.62
N ALA A 227 -5.25 20.63 -3.38
CA ALA A 227 -6.04 21.83 -3.51
C ALA A 227 -6.77 22.17 -2.21
N HIS A 228 -7.49 21.22 -1.64
CA HIS A 228 -8.40 21.46 -0.55
C HIS A 228 -7.80 21.22 0.84
N GLU A 229 -6.99 20.15 1.02
CA GLU A 229 -6.40 19.84 2.33
C GLU A 229 -5.08 20.56 2.59
N VAL A 230 -4.31 20.90 1.55
CA VAL A 230 -3.01 21.57 1.73
C VAL A 230 -3.10 23.06 1.46
N ASN A 231 -3.71 23.44 0.32
CA ASN A 231 -3.80 24.83 -0.09
C ASN A 231 -5.03 25.57 0.45
N LEU A 232 -6.02 24.85 0.98
CA LEU A 232 -7.29 25.37 1.47
C LEU A 232 -8.04 26.20 0.38
N ASP A 233 -8.04 25.67 -0.86
CA ASP A 233 -8.58 26.35 -2.04
C ASP A 233 -10.12 26.18 -2.13
N TYR A 234 -10.83 26.96 -1.33
CA TYR A 234 -12.30 26.99 -1.29
C TYR A 234 -12.88 28.36 -1.70
N GLY A 235 -12.01 29.24 -2.23
CA GLY A 235 -12.41 30.61 -2.58
C GLY A 235 -12.52 31.54 -1.37
N ASP A 236 -13.13 32.71 -1.60
CA ASP A 236 -13.13 33.86 -0.66
C ASP A 236 -14.48 34.03 0.07
N ARG A 237 -15.24 32.95 0.22
CA ARG A 237 -16.54 32.98 0.91
C ARG A 237 -16.47 32.24 2.24
N PRO A 238 -17.19 32.73 3.27
CA PRO A 238 -17.33 31.99 4.53
C PRO A 238 -17.82 30.57 4.27
N THR A 239 -17.01 29.60 4.58
CA THR A 239 -17.25 28.17 4.33
C THR A 239 -17.40 27.44 5.65
N LEU A 240 -18.36 26.52 5.72
CA LEU A 240 -18.54 25.63 6.86
C LEU A 240 -17.69 24.38 6.65
N PHE A 241 -16.68 24.21 7.47
CA PHE A 241 -15.86 23.01 7.53
C PHE A 241 -16.43 22.04 8.54
N ILE A 242 -16.54 20.78 8.16
CA ILE A 242 -17.03 19.70 9.02
C ILE A 242 -15.94 18.66 9.12
N ASP A 243 -15.47 18.42 10.31
CA ASP A 243 -14.51 17.34 10.60
C ASP A 243 -15.21 15.99 10.37
N LEU A 244 -14.66 15.19 9.46
CA LEU A 244 -15.26 13.92 9.04
C LEU A 244 -15.19 12.83 10.13
N GLU A 245 -14.34 13.00 11.14
CA GLU A 245 -14.18 12.07 12.24
C GLU A 245 -15.01 12.46 13.46
N SER A 246 -14.87 13.69 13.94
CA SER A 246 -15.55 14.14 15.14
C SER A 246 -16.92 14.79 14.89
N GLY A 247 -17.22 15.15 13.63
CA GLY A 247 -18.43 15.92 13.27
C GLY A 247 -18.40 17.38 13.74
N ARG A 248 -17.26 17.86 14.29
CA ARG A 248 -17.11 19.26 14.71
C ARG A 248 -17.24 20.19 13.49
N GLN A 249 -17.88 21.32 13.71
CA GLN A 249 -18.13 22.32 12.68
C GLN A 249 -17.36 23.58 12.97
N LEU A 250 -16.72 24.15 11.94
CA LEU A 250 -16.01 25.41 12.03
C LEU A 250 -16.35 26.25 10.80
N LYS A 251 -16.91 27.44 11.03
CA LYS A 251 -17.18 28.40 9.96
C LYS A 251 -16.07 29.46 9.94
N LEU A 252 -15.40 29.56 8.78
CA LEU A 252 -14.31 30.54 8.58
C LEU A 252 -14.22 30.93 7.09
N THR A 253 -13.52 32.03 6.83
CA THR A 253 -13.14 32.43 5.47
C THR A 253 -11.78 31.85 5.16
N PRO A 254 -11.67 30.93 4.16
CA PRO A 254 -10.41 30.20 3.90
C PRO A 254 -9.23 31.12 3.63
N THR A 255 -9.40 32.19 2.87
CA THR A 255 -8.34 33.14 2.50
C THR A 255 -7.69 33.81 3.71
N GLU A 256 -8.42 34.06 4.81
CA GLU A 256 -7.89 34.70 6.02
C GLU A 256 -6.84 33.83 6.75
N ILE A 257 -6.93 32.51 6.63
CA ILE A 257 -6.07 31.57 7.34
C ILE A 257 -5.14 30.75 6.41
N ALA A 258 -5.36 30.80 5.09
CA ALA A 258 -4.71 29.94 4.10
C ALA A 258 -3.17 29.94 4.25
N ASP A 259 -2.53 31.07 4.41
CA ASP A 259 -1.06 31.15 4.53
C ASP A 259 -0.52 30.54 5.82
N ARG A 260 -1.24 30.72 6.93
CA ARG A 260 -0.86 30.11 8.21
C ARG A 260 -1.09 28.59 8.16
N TYR A 261 -2.21 28.17 7.62
CA TYR A 261 -2.59 26.77 7.48
C TYR A 261 -1.60 26.04 6.57
N ARG A 262 -1.30 26.60 5.38
CA ARG A 262 -0.35 26.03 4.42
C ARG A 262 1.05 25.86 5.01
N ARG A 263 1.54 26.84 5.76
CA ARG A 263 2.84 26.73 6.48
C ARG A 263 2.82 25.60 7.48
N HIS A 264 1.74 25.46 8.25
CA HIS A 264 1.60 24.39 9.23
C HIS A 264 1.56 23.02 8.57
N THR A 265 0.70 22.81 7.56
CA THR A 265 0.57 21.55 6.83
C THR A 265 1.87 21.17 6.12
N SER A 266 2.54 22.14 5.48
CA SER A 266 3.83 21.89 4.84
C SER A 266 4.90 21.45 5.84
N ALA A 267 4.93 22.03 7.04
CA ALA A 267 5.84 21.61 8.10
C ALA A 267 5.56 20.17 8.57
N LEU A 268 4.27 19.77 8.67
CA LEU A 268 3.87 18.42 8.99
C LEU A 268 4.34 17.40 7.95
N PHE A 269 4.15 17.71 6.68
CA PHE A 269 4.56 16.84 5.58
C PHE A 269 6.09 16.71 5.53
N ALA A 270 6.81 17.80 5.76
CA ALA A 270 8.27 17.78 5.83
C ALA A 270 8.78 16.92 7.00
N ASP A 271 8.18 17.02 8.18
CA ASP A 271 8.52 16.19 9.33
C ASP A 271 8.25 14.70 9.07
N LEU A 272 7.07 14.36 8.51
CA LEU A 272 6.74 13.00 8.14
C LEU A 272 7.73 12.42 7.11
N GLN A 273 8.06 13.20 6.08
CA GLN A 273 9.03 12.80 5.07
C GLN A 273 10.43 12.59 5.65
N GLN A 274 10.89 13.51 6.52
CA GLN A 274 12.19 13.43 7.15
C GLN A 274 12.30 12.21 8.05
N ARG A 275 11.29 11.94 8.87
CA ARG A 275 11.26 10.76 9.75
C ARG A 275 11.13 9.45 8.97
N ALA A 276 10.31 9.42 7.90
CA ALA A 276 10.24 8.27 7.01
C ALA A 276 11.62 7.95 6.41
N LEU A 277 12.35 8.96 5.94
CA LEU A 277 13.72 8.79 5.44
C LEU A 277 14.67 8.27 6.54
N GLN A 278 14.62 8.85 7.74
CA GLN A 278 15.41 8.43 8.90
C GLN A 278 15.19 6.95 9.27
N TYR A 279 13.94 6.48 9.18
CA TYR A 279 13.59 5.09 9.46
C TYR A 279 13.75 4.17 8.24
N ARG A 280 14.27 4.68 7.11
CA ARG A 280 14.39 3.94 5.84
C ARG A 280 13.06 3.39 5.35
N ILE A 281 12.02 4.19 5.48
CA ILE A 281 10.69 3.95 4.91
C ILE A 281 10.65 4.60 3.52
N ASP A 282 10.17 3.88 2.51
CA ASP A 282 9.96 4.41 1.17
C ASP A 282 8.71 5.30 1.19
N TYR A 283 8.91 6.62 1.29
CA TYR A 283 7.85 7.62 1.38
C TYR A 283 7.38 8.03 -0.01
N GLN A 284 6.10 7.84 -0.27
CA GLN A 284 5.45 8.16 -1.53
C GLN A 284 4.32 9.17 -1.29
N PRO A 285 4.53 10.48 -1.54
CA PRO A 285 3.47 11.48 -1.45
C PRO A 285 2.49 11.31 -2.61
N VAL A 286 1.21 11.28 -2.30
CA VAL A 286 0.12 11.00 -3.24
C VAL A 286 -0.90 12.12 -3.19
N ASP A 287 -0.85 13.03 -4.17
CA ASP A 287 -1.91 13.97 -4.43
C ASP A 287 -3.02 13.28 -5.25
N VAL A 288 -4.15 12.97 -4.61
CA VAL A 288 -5.26 12.28 -5.26
C VAL A 288 -5.94 13.13 -6.34
N GLY A 289 -5.79 14.46 -6.27
CA GLY A 289 -6.30 15.38 -7.30
C GLY A 289 -5.64 15.23 -8.67
N ARG A 290 -4.46 14.57 -8.74
CA ARG A 290 -3.79 14.26 -10.02
C ARG A 290 -4.40 13.08 -10.77
N GLY A 291 -5.27 12.32 -10.12
CA GLY A 291 -5.82 11.09 -10.67
C GLY A 291 -4.87 9.88 -10.53
N PHE A 292 -5.46 8.69 -10.59
CA PHE A 292 -4.79 7.42 -10.29
C PHE A 292 -3.56 7.15 -11.16
N HIS A 293 -3.69 7.26 -12.49
CA HIS A 293 -2.62 6.90 -13.42
C HIS A 293 -1.38 7.78 -13.29
N GLN A 294 -1.55 9.08 -13.02
CA GLN A 294 -0.45 10.02 -12.90
C GLN A 294 0.41 9.80 -11.65
N VAL A 295 -0.13 9.09 -10.66
CA VAL A 295 0.57 8.75 -9.41
C VAL A 295 1.13 7.34 -9.47
N MET A 296 0.32 6.36 -9.84
CA MET A 296 0.69 4.95 -9.72
C MET A 296 1.73 4.50 -10.76
N LEU A 297 1.61 4.95 -12.02
CA LEU A 297 2.57 4.58 -13.05
C LEU A 297 4.00 5.05 -12.77
N PRO A 298 4.25 6.33 -12.40
CA PRO A 298 5.60 6.77 -12.01
C PRO A 298 6.18 6.00 -10.83
N PHE A 299 5.37 5.65 -9.85
CA PHE A 299 5.80 4.83 -8.71
C PHE A 299 6.30 3.46 -9.18
N LEU A 300 5.52 2.74 -9.99
CA LEU A 300 5.90 1.44 -10.52
C LEU A 300 7.17 1.51 -11.38
N LEU A 301 7.31 2.57 -12.20
CA LEU A 301 8.49 2.80 -13.05
C LEU A 301 9.74 3.13 -12.25
N LYS A 302 9.62 3.98 -11.21
CA LYS A 302 10.74 4.39 -10.35
C LYS A 302 11.31 3.19 -9.60
N ARG A 303 10.44 2.37 -9.00
CA ARG A 303 10.86 1.20 -8.24
C ARG A 303 11.51 0.12 -9.13
N ASN A 304 11.14 0.05 -10.40
CA ASN A 304 11.79 -0.83 -11.38
C ASN A 304 13.24 -0.40 -11.72
N LYS A 305 13.57 0.89 -11.60
CA LYS A 305 14.91 1.44 -11.91
C LYS A 305 15.86 1.46 -10.71
N SER A 306 15.34 1.32 -9.50
CA SER A 306 16.11 1.46 -8.25
C SER A 306 16.89 0.19 -7.86
N LYS A 307 17.06 -0.71 -8.78
CA LYS A 307 17.93 -1.90 -8.74
C LYS A 307 18.78 -1.95 -10.03
#